data_f46f065a76d5370104d50165b24c950b
#
_entry.id   f46f065a76d5370104d50165b24c950b
#
_cell.length_a   1.000
_cell.length_b   1.000
_cell.length_c   1.000
_cell.angle_alpha   90.00
_cell.angle_beta   90.00
_cell.angle_gamma   90.00
#
_symmetry.space_group_name_H-M   'P 1'
#
loop_
_entity.id
_entity.type
_entity.pdbx_description
1 polymer ?
#
loop_
_entity_poly.entity_id
_entity_poly.type
_entity_poly.pdbx_seq_one_letter_code
_entity_poly.pdbx_strand_id
1 'polypeptide(L)'
;MPMIDVTIPEGALEPDAEERLLKELGDILIGHEGFSPDNEVAQSVTVVFLHRPATVFVAGARSESPRYRIVPTVPEGQYTEASRAALVKDVTEAVVRAEGGSYKDVAPRVWVFPSEIPDGQWGSRGVIRSLPDIQAFIAGEHERAVGVQRLARRRRVKALQMIEGALDAIRNGLAADEGCRLE
;
A
#
# COMPACT_ATOMS: atom_id res chain seq x y z
N MET A 1 -10.85 3.75 4.92
CA MET A 1 -10.67 2.75 6.02
C MET A 1 -9.39 1.96 5.74
N PRO A 2 -8.24 2.49 6.09
CA PRO A 2 -6.98 1.84 5.81
C PRO A 2 -6.71 0.70 6.80
N MET A 3 -6.08 -0.37 6.31
CA MET A 3 -5.56 -1.44 7.13
C MET A 3 -4.08 -1.61 6.83
N ILE A 4 -3.27 -1.87 7.84
CA ILE A 4 -1.84 -2.02 7.69
C ILE A 4 -1.40 -3.29 8.40
N ASP A 5 -0.83 -4.24 7.65
CA ASP A 5 -0.10 -5.36 8.23
C ASP A 5 1.37 -4.96 8.37
N VAL A 6 1.85 -4.91 9.59
CA VAL A 6 3.22 -4.52 9.93
C VAL A 6 3.95 -5.70 10.53
N THR A 7 5.01 -6.14 9.89
CA THR A 7 5.88 -7.19 10.41
C THR A 7 7.15 -6.57 10.96
N ILE A 8 7.33 -6.65 12.27
CA ILE A 8 8.51 -6.18 13.02
C ILE A 8 9.01 -7.36 13.87
N PRO A 9 10.25 -7.82 13.71
CA PRO A 9 10.82 -8.85 14.58
C PRO A 9 10.82 -8.39 16.05
N GLU A 10 10.62 -9.33 16.96
CA GLU A 10 10.64 -9.04 18.39
C GLU A 10 11.98 -8.41 18.82
N GLY A 11 11.91 -7.33 19.58
CA GLY A 11 13.10 -6.59 20.04
C GLY A 11 13.85 -5.79 18.96
N ALA A 12 13.28 -5.65 17.77
CA ALA A 12 13.90 -4.89 16.67
C ALA A 12 13.89 -3.38 16.90
N LEU A 13 12.94 -2.88 17.67
CA LEU A 13 12.78 -1.46 18.03
C LEU A 13 12.62 -1.33 19.54
N GLU A 14 13.02 -0.20 20.08
CA GLU A 14 12.66 0.19 21.44
C GLU A 14 11.14 0.37 21.55
N PRO A 15 10.49 -0.02 22.67
CA PRO A 15 9.04 -0.03 22.80
C PRO A 15 8.38 1.31 22.44
N ASP A 16 8.90 2.41 22.95
CA ASP A 16 8.38 3.76 22.67
C ASP A 16 8.56 4.17 21.19
N ALA A 17 9.64 3.74 20.56
CA ALA A 17 9.89 4.02 19.13
C ALA A 17 8.94 3.22 18.25
N GLU A 18 8.65 1.99 18.63
CA GLU A 18 7.69 1.15 17.94
C GLU A 18 6.28 1.70 18.03
N GLU A 19 5.83 2.09 19.23
CA GLU A 19 4.48 2.67 19.41
C GLU A 19 4.31 3.94 18.57
N ARG A 20 5.32 4.83 18.57
CA ARG A 20 5.32 6.02 17.71
C ARG A 20 5.27 5.66 16.23
N LEU A 21 6.05 4.66 15.80
CA LEU A 21 6.02 4.19 14.41
C LEU A 21 4.64 3.68 14.00
N LEU A 22 4.00 2.83 14.80
CA LEU A 22 2.70 2.27 14.48
C LEU A 22 1.63 3.37 14.34
N LYS A 23 1.67 4.39 15.21
CA LYS A 23 0.82 5.57 15.07
C LYS A 23 1.14 6.35 13.80
N GLU A 24 2.40 6.63 13.54
CA GLU A 24 2.86 7.40 12.36
C GLU A 24 2.47 6.71 11.06
N LEU A 25 2.56 5.37 10.98
CA LEU A 25 2.11 4.61 9.81
C LEU A 25 0.61 4.80 9.54
N GLY A 26 -0.21 4.85 10.58
CA GLY A 26 -1.63 5.17 10.47
C GLY A 26 -1.85 6.57 9.90
N ASP A 27 -1.17 7.57 10.46
CA ASP A 27 -1.26 8.98 10.04
C ASP A 27 -0.79 9.17 8.58
N ILE A 28 0.31 8.53 8.19
CA ILE A 28 0.81 8.54 6.81
C ILE A 28 -0.26 7.98 5.86
N LEU A 29 -0.85 6.85 6.20
CA LEU A 29 -1.82 6.22 5.30
C LEU A 29 -3.12 7.03 5.20
N ILE A 30 -3.61 7.61 6.29
CA ILE A 30 -4.75 8.54 6.29
C ILE A 30 -4.47 9.72 5.36
N GLY A 31 -3.27 10.33 5.45
CA GLY A 31 -2.84 11.42 4.58
C GLY A 31 -2.82 11.02 3.10
N HIS A 32 -2.30 9.84 2.78
CA HIS A 32 -2.28 9.31 1.41
C HIS A 32 -3.66 8.93 0.87
N GLU A 33 -4.64 8.67 1.73
CA GLU A 33 -6.05 8.56 1.34
C GLU A 33 -6.72 9.92 1.06
N GLY A 34 -6.05 11.03 1.40
CA GLY A 34 -6.53 12.39 1.18
C GLY A 34 -7.34 12.96 2.34
N PHE A 35 -7.20 12.39 3.53
CA PHE A 35 -7.82 12.91 4.74
C PHE A 35 -6.77 13.56 5.64
N SER A 36 -7.23 14.46 6.55
CA SER A 36 -6.37 14.94 7.62
C SER A 36 -6.06 13.79 8.59
N PRO A 37 -4.81 13.64 9.03
CA PRO A 37 -4.48 12.72 10.13
C PRO A 37 -5.26 12.98 11.42
N ASP A 38 -5.73 14.21 11.63
CA ASP A 38 -6.57 14.60 12.79
C ASP A 38 -8.06 14.25 12.61
N ASN A 39 -8.46 13.66 11.48
CA ASN A 39 -9.84 13.26 11.28
C ASN A 39 -10.18 12.07 12.18
N GLU A 40 -10.98 12.30 13.22
CA GLU A 40 -11.34 11.30 14.22
C GLU A 40 -12.05 10.08 13.62
N VAL A 41 -12.85 10.27 12.56
CA VAL A 41 -13.55 9.17 11.89
C VAL A 41 -12.55 8.32 11.12
N ALA A 42 -11.60 8.93 10.39
CA ALA A 42 -10.54 8.21 9.70
C ALA A 42 -9.67 7.42 10.69
N GLN A 43 -9.27 8.04 11.80
CA GLN A 43 -8.50 7.38 12.86
C GLN A 43 -9.26 6.19 13.45
N SER A 44 -10.56 6.34 13.75
CA SER A 44 -11.37 5.29 14.37
C SER A 44 -11.52 4.01 13.55
N VAL A 45 -11.20 4.09 12.25
CA VAL A 45 -11.29 2.97 11.30
C VAL A 45 -9.95 2.59 10.67
N THR A 46 -8.87 3.22 11.12
CA THR A 46 -7.51 2.86 10.74
C THR A 46 -7.01 1.78 11.69
N VAL A 47 -6.62 0.64 11.15
CA VAL A 47 -6.20 -0.52 11.95
C VAL A 47 -4.81 -0.95 11.54
N VAL A 48 -3.92 -1.10 12.52
CA VAL A 48 -2.58 -1.65 12.32
C VAL A 48 -2.52 -3.03 12.98
N PHE A 49 -2.23 -4.06 12.19
CA PHE A 49 -1.97 -5.42 12.67
C PHE A 49 -0.47 -5.62 12.78
N LEU A 50 0.00 -5.83 14.00
CA LEU A 50 1.41 -6.07 14.27
C LEU A 50 1.71 -7.57 14.31
N HIS A 51 2.59 -8.01 13.42
CA HIS A 51 3.06 -9.38 13.32
C HIS A 51 4.49 -9.49 13.85
N ARG A 52 4.74 -10.48 14.69
CA ARG A 52 6.01 -10.73 15.36
C ARG A 52 6.62 -12.07 14.91
N PRO A 53 7.40 -12.09 13.84
CA PRO A 53 8.11 -13.32 13.49
C PRO A 53 9.19 -13.62 14.53
N ALA A 54 9.24 -14.84 15.02
CA ALA A 54 10.28 -15.29 15.95
C ALA A 54 11.68 -15.28 15.27
N THR A 55 11.72 -15.44 13.96
CA THR A 55 12.96 -15.44 13.19
C THR A 55 12.71 -15.08 11.74
N VAL A 56 13.63 -14.31 11.15
CA VAL A 56 13.66 -14.03 9.72
C VAL A 56 14.95 -14.64 9.12
N PHE A 57 14.81 -15.32 7.98
CA PHE A 57 15.92 -15.91 7.25
C PHE A 57 16.22 -15.10 5.98
N VAL A 58 17.50 -14.97 5.68
CA VAL A 58 18.00 -14.35 4.45
C VAL A 58 19.05 -15.29 3.84
N ALA A 59 18.87 -15.67 2.59
CA ALA A 59 19.75 -16.63 1.90
C ALA A 59 19.99 -17.94 2.68
N GLY A 60 18.96 -18.43 3.38
CA GLY A 60 19.04 -19.67 4.16
C GLY A 60 19.66 -19.56 5.55
N ALA A 61 20.14 -18.37 5.96
CA ALA A 61 20.68 -18.11 7.28
C ALA A 61 19.77 -17.17 8.09
N ARG A 62 19.86 -17.22 9.42
CA ARG A 62 19.18 -16.26 10.28
C ARG A 62 19.69 -14.84 9.99
N SER A 63 18.78 -13.90 9.85
CA SER A 63 19.15 -12.49 9.64
C SER A 63 19.77 -11.92 10.91
N GLU A 64 20.94 -11.30 10.80
CA GLU A 64 21.61 -10.60 11.90
C GLU A 64 21.00 -9.24 12.20
N SER A 65 20.28 -8.67 11.22
CA SER A 65 19.61 -7.38 11.36
C SER A 65 18.11 -7.52 11.15
N PRO A 66 17.28 -6.69 11.80
CA PRO A 66 15.83 -6.76 11.65
C PRO A 66 15.42 -6.51 10.20
N ARG A 67 14.35 -7.15 9.77
CA ARG A 67 13.71 -7.00 8.46
C ARG A 67 12.27 -6.60 8.67
N TYR A 68 11.83 -5.59 7.95
CA TYR A 68 10.50 -5.00 8.08
C TYR A 68 9.68 -5.27 6.83
N ARG A 69 8.43 -5.65 7.01
CA ARG A 69 7.47 -5.79 5.92
C ARG A 69 6.19 -5.06 6.30
N ILE A 70 5.82 -4.06 5.50
CA ILE A 70 4.66 -3.22 5.71
C ILE A 70 3.74 -3.35 4.50
N VAL A 71 2.48 -3.71 4.74
CA VAL A 71 1.47 -3.88 3.70
C VAL A 71 0.29 -2.96 3.97
N PRO A 72 0.37 -1.69 3.51
CA PRO A 72 -0.77 -0.79 3.54
C PRO A 72 -1.82 -1.28 2.54
N THR A 73 -3.04 -1.52 3.02
CA THR A 73 -4.15 -2.04 2.22
C THR A 73 -5.31 -1.06 2.25
N VAL A 74 -5.79 -0.69 1.07
CA VAL A 74 -6.88 0.27 0.86
C VAL A 74 -7.88 -0.24 -0.17
N PRO A 75 -9.10 0.32 -0.25
CA PRO A 75 -10.03 0.05 -1.35
C PRO A 75 -9.48 0.51 -2.70
N GLU A 76 -9.87 -0.19 -3.77
CA GLU A 76 -9.50 0.15 -5.14
C GLU A 76 -9.84 1.61 -5.49
N GLY A 77 -8.90 2.29 -6.12
CA GLY A 77 -9.03 3.68 -6.58
C GLY A 77 -8.39 4.72 -5.66
N GLN A 78 -7.93 4.34 -4.47
CA GLN A 78 -7.26 5.27 -3.56
C GLN A 78 -5.89 5.70 -4.08
N TYR A 79 -5.14 4.79 -4.71
CA TYR A 79 -3.78 5.10 -5.15
C TYR A 79 -3.71 5.56 -6.61
N THR A 80 -2.75 6.43 -6.87
CA THR A 80 -2.12 6.66 -8.17
C THR A 80 -0.73 6.04 -8.16
N GLU A 81 -0.06 6.00 -9.30
CA GLU A 81 1.35 5.59 -9.37
C GLU A 81 2.24 6.50 -8.51
N ALA A 82 2.07 7.81 -8.64
CA ALA A 82 2.80 8.79 -7.86
C ALA A 82 2.54 8.66 -6.34
N SER A 83 1.28 8.47 -5.93
CA SER A 83 0.97 8.33 -4.51
C SER A 83 1.49 7.02 -3.92
N ARG A 84 1.57 5.93 -4.70
CA ARG A 84 2.25 4.70 -4.26
C ARG A 84 3.73 4.90 -4.02
N ALA A 85 4.42 5.58 -4.94
CA ALA A 85 5.84 5.88 -4.81
C ALA A 85 6.11 6.75 -3.57
N ALA A 86 5.30 7.79 -3.35
CA ALA A 86 5.40 8.64 -2.18
C ALA A 86 5.13 7.85 -0.88
N LEU A 87 4.09 7.03 -0.84
CA LEU A 87 3.77 6.19 0.32
C LEU A 87 4.93 5.25 0.69
N VAL A 88 5.53 4.57 -0.31
CA VAL A 88 6.68 3.69 -0.07
C VAL A 88 7.85 4.46 0.54
N LYS A 89 8.11 5.67 0.04
CA LYS A 89 9.15 6.54 0.59
C LYS A 89 8.86 6.94 2.03
N ASP A 90 7.66 7.49 2.30
CA ASP A 90 7.28 8.02 3.61
C ASP A 90 7.30 6.93 4.68
N VAL A 91 6.76 5.74 4.37
CA VAL A 91 6.78 4.55 5.25
C VAL A 91 8.21 4.10 5.50
N THR A 92 9.07 4.05 4.48
CA THR A 92 10.48 3.67 4.65
C THR A 92 11.20 4.64 5.56
N GLU A 93 11.01 5.95 5.37
CA GLU A 93 11.59 6.99 6.20
C GLU A 93 11.11 6.92 7.66
N ALA A 94 9.84 6.58 7.90
CA ALA A 94 9.31 6.37 9.24
C ALA A 94 10.02 5.21 9.96
N VAL A 95 10.23 4.08 9.27
CA VAL A 95 10.97 2.94 9.84
C VAL A 95 12.43 3.31 10.12
N VAL A 96 13.09 4.04 9.22
CA VAL A 96 14.47 4.52 9.43
C VAL A 96 14.56 5.38 10.69
N ARG A 97 13.62 6.31 10.89
CA ARG A 97 13.57 7.14 12.11
C ARG A 97 13.35 6.30 13.37
N ALA A 98 12.46 5.31 13.31
CA ALA A 98 12.14 4.47 14.45
C ALA A 98 13.30 3.57 14.87
N GLU A 99 14.05 3.01 13.91
CA GLU A 99 15.23 2.20 14.21
C GLU A 99 16.43 3.05 14.64
N GLY A 100 16.48 4.33 14.24
CA GLY A 100 17.56 5.25 14.60
C GLY A 100 18.84 5.06 13.81
N GLY A 101 18.81 4.27 12.75
CA GLY A 101 19.94 4.01 11.84
C GLY A 101 20.02 5.02 10.67
N SER A 102 21.05 4.85 9.82
CA SER A 102 21.12 5.62 8.58
C SER A 102 20.15 5.09 7.53
N TYR A 103 19.68 5.96 6.63
CA TYR A 103 18.83 5.54 5.52
C TYR A 103 19.49 4.44 4.67
N LYS A 104 20.80 4.57 4.44
CA LYS A 104 21.59 3.61 3.66
C LYS A 104 21.60 2.20 4.28
N ASP A 105 21.57 2.11 5.59
CA ASP A 105 21.66 0.83 6.32
C ASP A 105 20.29 0.22 6.59
N VAL A 106 19.26 1.03 6.84
CA VAL A 106 17.92 0.56 7.21
C VAL A 106 17.04 0.33 5.99
N ALA A 107 16.97 1.28 5.04
CA ALA A 107 16.04 1.20 3.91
C ALA A 107 16.16 -0.11 3.09
N PRO A 108 17.35 -0.71 2.86
CA PRO A 108 17.45 -2.01 2.18
C PRO A 108 16.81 -3.18 2.92
N ARG A 109 16.39 -2.98 4.16
CA ARG A 109 15.76 -3.99 5.02
C ARG A 109 14.26 -3.76 5.22
N VAL A 110 13.69 -2.76 4.51
CA VAL A 110 12.29 -2.38 4.57
C VAL A 110 11.60 -2.70 3.25
N TRP A 111 10.56 -3.52 3.29
CA TRP A 111 9.70 -3.80 2.15
C TRP A 111 8.31 -3.22 2.40
N VAL A 112 7.84 -2.41 1.46
CA VAL A 112 6.51 -1.81 1.51
C VAL A 112 5.72 -2.27 0.28
N PHE A 113 4.55 -2.89 0.51
CA PHE A 113 3.69 -3.42 -0.53
C PHE A 113 2.32 -2.74 -0.53
N PRO A 114 2.17 -1.55 -1.16
CA PRO A 114 0.88 -0.89 -1.27
C PRO A 114 -0.12 -1.78 -2.02
N SER A 115 -1.17 -2.21 -1.33
CA SER A 115 -2.19 -3.12 -1.84
C SER A 115 -3.53 -2.41 -2.00
N GLU A 116 -4.25 -2.74 -3.08
CA GLU A 116 -5.64 -2.32 -3.29
C GLU A 116 -6.54 -3.56 -3.34
N ILE A 117 -7.59 -3.58 -2.51
CA ILE A 117 -8.64 -4.59 -2.60
C ILE A 117 -9.62 -4.16 -3.70
N PRO A 118 -9.91 -5.03 -4.68
CA PRO A 118 -10.84 -4.73 -5.76
C PRO A 118 -12.21 -4.26 -5.25
N ASP A 119 -12.84 -3.34 -6.00
CA ASP A 119 -14.20 -2.88 -5.68
C ASP A 119 -15.17 -4.06 -5.62
N GLY A 120 -16.05 -4.05 -4.62
CA GLY A 120 -16.93 -5.19 -4.33
C GLY A 120 -16.32 -6.28 -3.43
N GLN A 121 -15.06 -6.14 -2.98
CA GLN A 121 -14.40 -7.12 -2.11
C GLN A 121 -13.98 -6.54 -0.74
N TRP A 122 -14.19 -5.25 -0.50
CA TRP A 122 -13.91 -4.63 0.80
C TRP A 122 -15.05 -4.88 1.78
N GLY A 123 -14.88 -5.84 2.68
CA GLY A 123 -15.85 -6.18 3.72
C GLY A 123 -15.62 -5.43 5.02
N SER A 124 -16.64 -4.77 5.57
CA SER A 124 -16.57 -4.10 6.87
C SER A 124 -17.95 -4.08 7.54
N ARG A 125 -17.99 -4.37 8.84
CA ARG A 125 -19.23 -4.38 9.64
C ARG A 125 -20.34 -5.26 9.03
N GLY A 126 -19.95 -6.42 8.49
CA GLY A 126 -20.87 -7.40 7.91
C GLY A 126 -21.41 -7.08 6.52
N VAL A 127 -20.92 -6.01 5.87
CA VAL A 127 -21.36 -5.61 4.52
C VAL A 127 -20.17 -5.24 3.63
N ILE A 128 -20.37 -5.36 2.32
CA ILE A 128 -19.40 -4.85 1.34
C ILE A 128 -19.52 -3.34 1.25
N ARG A 129 -18.36 -2.66 1.22
CA ARG A 129 -18.25 -1.20 1.09
C ARG A 129 -17.53 -0.85 -0.19
N SER A 130 -18.10 0.04 -0.98
CA SER A 130 -17.44 0.64 -2.13
C SER A 130 -16.57 1.85 -1.70
N LEU A 131 -15.63 2.26 -2.53
CA LEU A 131 -14.84 3.47 -2.25
C LEU A 131 -15.73 4.72 -2.05
N PRO A 132 -16.80 4.97 -2.84
CA PRO A 132 -17.74 6.06 -2.58
C PRO A 132 -18.39 6.02 -1.20
N ASP A 133 -18.77 4.83 -0.72
CA ASP A 133 -19.39 4.68 0.60
C ASP A 133 -18.40 4.99 1.73
N ILE A 134 -17.14 4.60 1.54
CA ILE A 134 -16.05 4.87 2.49
C ILE A 134 -15.75 6.36 2.55
N GLN A 135 -15.67 7.05 1.41
CA GLN A 135 -15.47 8.50 1.34
C GLN A 135 -16.60 9.24 2.05
N ALA A 136 -17.85 8.89 1.76
CA ALA A 136 -19.01 9.46 2.40
C ALA A 136 -19.04 9.22 3.92
N PHE A 137 -18.63 8.05 4.37
CA PHE A 137 -18.57 7.71 5.79
C PHE A 137 -17.50 8.52 6.54
N ILE A 138 -16.32 8.75 5.95
CA ILE A 138 -15.21 9.44 6.61
C ILE A 138 -15.38 10.96 6.58
N ALA A 139 -15.78 11.53 5.44
CA ALA A 139 -15.76 12.97 5.21
C ALA A 139 -17.14 13.57 4.93
N GLY A 140 -18.21 12.78 4.99
CA GLY A 140 -19.58 13.22 4.77
C GLY A 140 -20.09 12.91 3.36
N GLU A 141 -21.42 12.92 3.20
CA GLU A 141 -22.09 12.48 1.96
C GLU A 141 -21.68 13.30 0.72
N HIS A 142 -21.29 14.57 0.90
CA HIS A 142 -20.80 15.43 -0.19
C HIS A 142 -19.50 14.92 -0.84
N GLU A 143 -18.71 14.10 -0.13
CA GLU A 143 -17.46 13.51 -0.62
C GLU A 143 -17.67 12.17 -1.38
N ARG A 144 -18.90 11.65 -1.42
CA ARG A 144 -19.22 10.43 -2.22
C ARG A 144 -18.78 10.56 -3.67
N ALA A 145 -18.97 11.72 -4.27
CA ALA A 145 -18.61 11.98 -5.65
C ALA A 145 -17.10 11.86 -5.91
N VAL A 146 -16.27 12.20 -4.93
CA VAL A 146 -14.81 12.04 -5.01
C VAL A 146 -14.46 10.55 -5.11
N GLY A 147 -15.08 9.70 -4.30
CA GLY A 147 -14.92 8.25 -4.38
C GLY A 147 -15.32 7.67 -5.74
N VAL A 148 -16.44 8.11 -6.31
CA VAL A 148 -16.88 7.73 -7.66
C VAL A 148 -15.83 8.11 -8.71
N GLN A 149 -15.32 9.34 -8.67
CA GLN A 149 -14.32 9.82 -9.62
C GLN A 149 -12.99 9.05 -9.51
N ARG A 150 -12.51 8.78 -8.30
CA ARG A 150 -11.28 8.01 -8.05
C ARG A 150 -11.39 6.59 -8.61
N LEU A 151 -12.50 5.90 -8.32
CA LEU A 151 -12.76 4.56 -8.82
C LEU A 151 -12.88 4.52 -10.35
N ALA A 152 -13.61 5.47 -10.94
CA ALA A 152 -13.74 5.58 -12.40
C ALA A 152 -12.38 5.86 -13.07
N ARG A 153 -11.55 6.70 -12.48
CA ARG A 153 -10.17 6.94 -12.95
C ARG A 153 -9.36 5.64 -12.92
N ARG A 154 -9.40 4.91 -11.81
CA ARG A 154 -8.66 3.64 -11.66
C ARG A 154 -9.07 2.60 -12.70
N ARG A 155 -10.37 2.47 -12.94
CA ARG A 155 -10.91 1.55 -13.96
C ARG A 155 -10.44 1.93 -15.37
N ARG A 156 -10.42 3.23 -15.71
CA ARG A 156 -9.89 3.70 -16.99
C ARG A 156 -8.41 3.38 -17.17
N VAL A 157 -7.59 3.62 -16.15
CA VAL A 157 -6.16 3.30 -16.19
C VAL A 157 -5.94 1.79 -16.40
N LYS A 158 -6.66 0.94 -15.67
CA LYS A 158 -6.58 -0.51 -15.86
C LYS A 158 -6.99 -0.94 -17.28
N ALA A 159 -8.08 -0.38 -17.80
CA ALA A 159 -8.54 -0.68 -19.15
C ALA A 159 -7.51 -0.29 -20.22
N LEU A 160 -6.89 0.89 -20.09
CA LEU A 160 -5.83 1.32 -20.99
C LEU A 160 -4.61 0.39 -20.92
N GLN A 161 -4.14 0.04 -19.72
CA GLN A 161 -3.01 -0.88 -19.53
C GLN A 161 -3.29 -2.26 -20.17
N MET A 162 -4.52 -2.77 -20.06
CA MET A 162 -4.91 -4.03 -20.71
C MET A 162 -4.88 -3.92 -22.24
N ILE A 163 -5.37 -2.83 -22.81
CA ILE A 163 -5.38 -2.58 -24.27
C ILE A 163 -3.93 -2.44 -24.78
N GLU A 164 -3.11 -1.65 -24.12
CA GLU A 164 -1.71 -1.45 -24.48
C GLU A 164 -0.95 -2.78 -24.41
N GLY A 165 -1.11 -3.54 -23.34
CA GLY A 165 -0.49 -4.86 -23.22
C GLY A 165 -0.94 -5.86 -24.30
N ALA A 166 -2.22 -5.83 -24.70
CA ALA A 166 -2.72 -6.66 -25.78
C ALA A 166 -2.13 -6.24 -27.14
N LEU A 167 -2.04 -4.94 -27.41
CA LEU A 167 -1.43 -4.40 -28.64
C LEU A 167 0.06 -4.75 -28.73
N ASP A 168 0.80 -4.66 -27.64
CA ASP A 168 2.20 -5.01 -27.60
C ASP A 168 2.42 -6.51 -27.81
N ALA A 169 1.57 -7.36 -27.25
CA ALA A 169 1.61 -8.80 -27.48
C ALA A 169 1.37 -9.16 -28.96
N ILE A 170 0.41 -8.49 -29.63
CA ILE A 170 0.15 -8.67 -31.06
C ILE A 170 1.35 -8.21 -31.89
N ARG A 171 1.91 -7.03 -31.63
CA ARG A 171 3.07 -6.50 -32.35
C ARG A 171 4.29 -7.43 -32.21
N ASN A 172 4.55 -7.93 -31.01
CA ASN A 172 5.66 -8.83 -30.77
C ASN A 172 5.46 -10.21 -31.42
N GLY A 173 4.20 -10.72 -31.45
CA GLY A 173 3.85 -11.94 -32.17
C GLY A 173 4.04 -11.81 -33.68
N LEU A 174 3.59 -10.71 -34.28
CA LEU A 174 3.80 -10.44 -35.71
C LEU A 174 5.29 -10.34 -36.08
N ALA A 175 6.11 -9.69 -35.26
CA ALA A 175 7.55 -9.58 -35.48
C ALA A 175 8.27 -10.93 -35.41
N ALA A 176 7.82 -11.83 -34.52
CA ALA A 176 8.36 -13.19 -34.42
C ALA A 176 8.02 -14.06 -35.65
N ASP A 177 6.79 -13.92 -36.18
CA ASP A 177 6.35 -14.64 -37.40
C ASP A 177 7.08 -14.16 -38.66
N GLU A 178 7.42 -12.88 -38.75
CA GLU A 178 8.21 -12.34 -39.88
C GLU A 178 9.66 -12.83 -39.83
N GLY A 179 10.28 -12.91 -38.65
CA GLY A 179 11.64 -13.45 -38.48
C GLY A 179 11.77 -14.94 -38.85
N CYS A 180 10.73 -15.74 -38.59
CA CYS A 180 10.72 -17.18 -38.89
C CYS A 180 10.50 -17.50 -40.39
N ARG A 181 10.07 -16.52 -41.19
CA ARG A 181 9.86 -16.71 -42.66
C ARG A 181 11.09 -16.37 -43.49
N LEU A 182 12.15 -15.90 -42.89
CA LEU A 182 13.39 -15.47 -43.56
C LEU A 182 14.57 -16.45 -43.37
N GLU A 183 14.35 -17.56 -42.66
CA GLU A 183 15.26 -18.72 -42.55
C GLU A 183 14.72 -19.90 -43.39
#